data_3f111392ce7f53a8c971f0e6f37d1b1e
#
_entry.id   3f111392ce7f53a8c971f0e6f37d1b1e
#
_cell.length_a   1.000
_cell.length_b   1.000
_cell.length_c   1.000
_cell.angle_alpha   90.00
_cell.angle_beta   90.00
_cell.angle_gamma   90.00
#
_symmetry.space_group_name_H-M   'P 1'
#
loop_
_entity.id
_entity.type
_entity.pdbx_description
1 polymer ?
#
loop_
_entity_poly.entity_id
_entity_poly.type
_entity_poly.pdbx_seq_one_letter_code
_entity_poly.pdbx_strand_id
1 'polypeptide(L)'
;MIKIIITFLSYIFILFNSNLIADENNEKLKIGLLVPFSGEYKNLGESLLLSTQLALDEIGDKNILIIPRDSGSNDKDKLNLAIKEIINNGAKIIIGPITSSSFTELGKYNDVIFISLSNKEPKISNNVISIGISLESQFKAIKMFLIEQKKNKTIILYPKNEHEKFIDEKIELLKLKNFDVFKYNSDPRILTGEIEKLTNYSQRKKNLENRKNILKKQNDEQSKKKLAVLNKFYTLGDVDFDSLVVIDFGHSLKSVLASLVFSDVDDRTVLFTTVNQWFDESIFHENSVKNLYFPSIDMKKFKKYNENYFETFGLKPDEITILAYDALGLIYYVWNKNNGINSINDFFIKEKIKGKIGTFEFKENKVSQQLKIYKTENNKFKEY
;
A
#
# COMPACT_ATOMS: atom_id res chain seq x y z
N MET A 1 49.17 -3.24 63.88
CA MET A 1 47.72 -3.40 63.51
C MET A 1 47.18 -2.25 62.64
N ILE A 2 47.41 -0.99 62.97
CA ILE A 2 46.87 0.17 62.19
C ILE A 2 47.34 0.21 60.73
N LYS A 3 48.64 -0.09 60.45
CA LYS A 3 49.16 -0.10 59.06
C LYS A 3 48.51 -1.19 58.17
N ILE A 4 48.14 -2.35 58.70
CA ILE A 4 47.50 -3.45 57.97
C ILE A 4 46.04 -3.11 57.67
N ILE A 5 45.35 -2.40 58.56
CA ILE A 5 43.98 -1.92 58.32
C ILE A 5 43.90 -0.87 57.22
N ILE A 6 44.89 0.07 57.18
CA ILE A 6 44.93 1.10 56.12
C ILE A 6 45.23 0.49 54.75
N THR A 7 46.10 -0.51 54.66
CA THR A 7 46.39 -1.25 53.44
C THR A 7 45.19 -2.07 52.94
N PHE A 8 44.43 -2.65 53.87
CA PHE A 8 43.22 -3.42 53.53
C PHE A 8 42.07 -2.49 53.08
N LEU A 9 41.90 -1.33 53.71
CA LEU A 9 40.92 -0.32 53.26
C LEU A 9 41.27 0.28 51.87
N SER A 10 42.57 0.51 51.59
CA SER A 10 42.97 1.00 50.24
C SER A 10 42.77 -0.06 49.17
N TYR A 11 42.92 -1.33 49.45
CA TYR A 11 42.66 -2.42 48.51
C TYR A 11 41.14 -2.63 48.24
N ILE A 12 40.27 -2.43 49.24
CA ILE A 12 38.82 -2.44 49.07
C ILE A 12 38.37 -1.25 48.23
N PHE A 13 39.01 -0.04 48.40
CA PHE A 13 38.67 1.12 47.59
C PHE A 13 39.08 0.98 46.09
N ILE A 14 40.15 0.23 45.80
CA ILE A 14 40.59 -0.10 44.45
C ILE A 14 39.64 -1.15 43.81
N LEU A 15 39.16 -2.11 44.61
CA LEU A 15 38.22 -3.12 44.11
C LEU A 15 36.79 -2.56 43.83
N PHE A 16 36.39 -1.48 44.51
CA PHE A 16 35.12 -0.80 44.26
C PHE A 16 35.19 0.17 43.04
N ASN A 17 36.40 0.65 42.67
CA ASN A 17 36.54 1.49 41.48
C ASN A 17 36.76 0.74 40.18
N SER A 18 36.91 -0.59 40.19
CA SER A 18 37.08 -1.36 38.96
C SER A 18 35.74 -1.79 38.29
N ASN A 19 34.60 -1.42 38.87
CA ASN A 19 33.29 -1.63 38.26
C ASN A 19 32.64 -0.39 37.66
N LEU A 20 33.38 0.69 37.51
CA LEU A 20 33.13 1.70 36.47
C LEU A 20 33.71 1.17 35.16
N ILE A 21 33.26 0.00 34.72
CA ILE A 21 33.24 -0.32 33.28
C ILE A 21 32.40 0.79 32.69
N ALA A 22 33.08 1.70 31.96
CA ALA A 22 32.42 2.62 31.10
C ALA A 22 31.38 1.82 30.33
N ASP A 23 30.12 2.16 30.51
CA ASP A 23 29.08 1.76 29.61
C ASP A 23 29.65 2.10 28.23
N GLU A 24 29.98 1.06 27.45
CA GLU A 24 30.48 1.27 26.09
C GLU A 24 29.59 2.35 25.50
N ASN A 25 30.18 3.36 24.90
CA ASN A 25 29.48 4.40 24.16
C ASN A 25 28.68 3.76 23.04
N ASN A 26 27.66 3.03 23.38
CA ASN A 26 26.65 2.56 22.43
C ASN A 26 25.88 3.82 22.02
N GLU A 27 26.32 4.39 20.93
CA GLU A 27 25.70 5.55 20.31
C GLU A 27 24.22 5.24 20.12
N LYS A 28 23.35 5.94 20.83
CA LYS A 28 21.91 5.71 20.77
C LYS A 28 21.41 5.97 19.36
N LEU A 29 20.73 5.00 18.79
CA LEU A 29 20.05 5.16 17.52
C LEU A 29 18.83 6.07 17.71
N LYS A 30 18.97 7.34 17.34
CA LYS A 30 17.92 8.35 17.40
C LYS A 30 17.18 8.41 16.08
N ILE A 31 15.86 8.20 16.13
CA ILE A 31 14.98 8.16 14.95
C ILE A 31 13.86 9.18 15.15
N GLY A 32 13.70 10.10 14.21
CA GLY A 32 12.55 10.97 14.15
C GLY A 32 11.30 10.21 13.68
N LEU A 33 10.15 10.51 14.27
CA LEU A 33 8.85 10.09 13.76
C LEU A 33 8.06 11.34 13.37
N LEU A 34 7.97 11.59 12.07
CA LEU A 34 7.37 12.79 11.48
C LEU A 34 6.01 12.44 10.88
N VAL A 35 4.97 12.54 11.69
CA VAL A 35 3.59 12.17 11.35
C VAL A 35 2.60 13.25 11.80
N PRO A 36 1.40 13.34 11.23
CA PRO A 36 0.43 14.37 11.61
C PRO A 36 -0.21 14.04 12.97
N PHE A 37 0.07 14.85 14.00
CA PHE A 37 -0.62 14.79 15.27
C PHE A 37 -1.70 15.87 15.39
N SER A 38 -1.97 16.61 14.31
CA SER A 38 -3.01 17.63 14.22
C SER A 38 -3.66 17.66 12.84
N GLY A 39 -4.83 18.28 12.74
CA GLY A 39 -5.59 18.40 11.50
C GLY A 39 -6.31 17.10 11.11
N GLU A 40 -6.60 16.96 9.83
CA GLU A 40 -7.43 15.88 9.26
C GLU A 40 -6.89 14.48 9.55
N TYR A 41 -5.57 14.30 9.52
CA TYR A 41 -4.91 13.00 9.67
C TYR A 41 -4.41 12.71 11.08
N LYS A 42 -4.91 13.43 12.10
CA LYS A 42 -4.47 13.26 13.49
C LYS A 42 -4.59 11.81 13.97
N ASN A 43 -5.72 11.16 13.76
CA ASN A 43 -5.95 9.79 14.22
C ASN A 43 -4.96 8.80 13.56
N LEU A 44 -4.67 9.00 12.27
CA LEU A 44 -3.66 8.22 11.56
C LEU A 44 -2.27 8.43 12.16
N GLY A 45 -1.90 9.69 12.49
CA GLY A 45 -0.63 9.99 13.15
C GLY A 45 -0.48 9.31 14.50
N GLU A 46 -1.53 9.31 15.32
CA GLU A 46 -1.57 8.60 16.60
C GLU A 46 -1.43 7.08 16.40
N SER A 47 -2.14 6.52 15.42
CA SER A 47 -2.05 5.10 15.08
C SER A 47 -0.65 4.70 14.57
N LEU A 48 0.03 5.57 13.81
CA LEU A 48 1.43 5.38 13.39
C LEU A 48 2.41 5.40 14.56
N LEU A 49 2.19 6.28 15.55
CA LEU A 49 3.00 6.31 16.77
C LEU A 49 2.87 4.99 17.54
N LEU A 50 1.65 4.50 17.74
CA LEU A 50 1.41 3.22 18.43
C LEU A 50 2.02 2.05 17.66
N SER A 51 1.95 2.06 16.31
CA SER A 51 2.60 1.06 15.48
C SER A 51 4.13 1.06 15.62
N THR A 52 4.72 2.27 15.70
CA THR A 52 6.16 2.42 15.95
C THR A 52 6.54 1.93 17.34
N GLN A 53 5.70 2.19 18.36
CA GLN A 53 5.87 1.67 19.72
C GLN A 53 5.84 0.14 19.74
N LEU A 54 4.86 -0.47 19.06
CA LEU A 54 4.76 -1.94 18.96
C LEU A 54 6.02 -2.56 18.35
N ALA A 55 6.57 -1.93 17.32
CA ALA A 55 7.82 -2.37 16.70
C ALA A 55 9.01 -2.22 17.65
N LEU A 56 9.08 -1.11 18.38
CA LEU A 56 10.13 -0.84 19.37
C LEU A 56 10.11 -1.87 20.50
N ASP A 57 8.93 -2.22 21.00
CA ASP A 57 8.74 -3.21 22.04
C ASP A 57 9.14 -4.62 21.57
N GLU A 58 8.82 -4.98 20.31
CA GLU A 58 9.23 -6.27 19.72
C GLU A 58 10.75 -6.34 19.48
N ILE A 59 11.40 -5.22 19.12
CA ILE A 59 12.86 -5.14 18.98
C ILE A 59 13.55 -5.29 20.35
N GLY A 60 13.02 -4.65 21.40
CA GLY A 60 13.50 -4.75 22.76
C GLY A 60 14.87 -4.12 23.04
N ASP A 61 15.42 -3.35 22.10
CA ASP A 61 16.72 -2.67 22.25
C ASP A 61 16.55 -1.29 22.90
N LYS A 62 17.15 -1.12 24.10
CA LYS A 62 17.09 0.12 24.89
C LYS A 62 17.92 1.27 24.29
N ASN A 63 18.75 0.99 23.31
CA ASN A 63 19.57 1.99 22.63
C ASN A 63 18.81 2.72 21.50
N ILE A 64 17.55 2.41 21.26
CA ILE A 64 16.71 3.10 20.28
C ILE A 64 15.89 4.18 20.97
N LEU A 65 15.93 5.40 20.44
CA LEU A 65 15.13 6.53 20.89
C LEU A 65 14.29 7.07 19.74
N ILE A 66 12.97 7.03 19.89
CA ILE A 66 12.03 7.63 18.95
C ILE A 66 11.71 9.07 19.38
N ILE A 67 11.78 10.01 18.43
CA ILE A 67 11.50 11.44 18.62
C ILE A 67 10.29 11.82 17.78
N PRO A 68 9.05 11.72 18.32
CA PRO A 68 7.85 12.07 17.58
C PRO A 68 7.68 13.59 17.45
N ARG A 69 7.27 14.06 16.26
CA ARG A 69 6.95 15.45 15.97
C ARG A 69 5.78 15.54 14.99
N ASP A 70 4.98 16.56 15.19
CA ASP A 70 3.79 16.82 14.38
C ASP A 70 4.17 17.44 13.03
N SER A 71 3.97 16.67 11.95
CA SER A 71 4.19 17.15 10.58
C SER A 71 3.14 18.15 10.10
N GLY A 72 2.05 18.31 10.84
CA GLY A 72 0.84 19.00 10.37
C GLY A 72 0.16 18.27 9.19
N SER A 73 -1.04 18.73 8.86
CA SER A 73 -1.76 18.25 7.68
C SER A 73 -1.63 19.31 6.58
N ASN A 74 -0.63 19.15 5.68
CA ASN A 74 -0.32 20.07 4.58
C ASN A 74 0.22 21.46 4.99
N ASP A 75 0.72 21.62 6.20
CA ASP A 75 1.35 22.84 6.70
C ASP A 75 2.87 22.76 6.56
N LYS A 76 3.44 23.50 5.59
CA LYS A 76 4.88 23.47 5.29
C LYS A 76 5.75 24.08 6.40
N ASP A 77 5.27 25.10 7.07
CA ASP A 77 6.04 25.79 8.12
C ASP A 77 6.15 24.87 9.35
N LYS A 78 5.03 24.25 9.70
CA LYS A 78 4.97 23.26 10.77
C LYS A 78 5.85 22.04 10.48
N LEU A 79 5.78 21.53 9.26
CA LEU A 79 6.65 20.45 8.78
C LEU A 79 8.13 20.81 8.95
N ASN A 80 8.55 21.99 8.45
CA ASN A 80 9.94 22.43 8.53
C ASN A 80 10.41 22.65 9.97
N LEU A 81 9.53 23.17 10.84
CA LEU A 81 9.83 23.32 12.27
C LEU A 81 10.04 21.96 12.94
N ALA A 82 9.14 21.02 12.69
CA ALA A 82 9.22 19.66 13.22
C ALA A 82 10.52 18.94 12.80
N ILE A 83 10.91 19.06 11.53
CA ILE A 83 12.17 18.49 11.03
C ILE A 83 13.37 19.10 11.77
N LYS A 84 13.44 20.42 11.91
CA LYS A 84 14.52 21.10 12.63
C LYS A 84 14.61 20.65 14.09
N GLU A 85 13.48 20.51 14.77
CA GLU A 85 13.44 19.99 16.14
C GLU A 85 13.98 18.56 16.25
N ILE A 86 13.63 17.68 15.32
CA ILE A 86 14.13 16.30 15.26
C ILE A 86 15.67 16.32 15.09
N ILE A 87 16.18 17.13 14.15
CA ILE A 87 17.62 17.26 13.89
C ILE A 87 18.35 17.81 15.12
N ASN A 88 17.81 18.83 15.77
CA ASN A 88 18.40 19.44 16.97
C ASN A 88 18.48 18.45 18.15
N ASN A 89 17.60 17.43 18.18
CA ASN A 89 17.68 16.32 19.13
C ASN A 89 18.68 15.23 18.70
N GLY A 90 19.37 15.42 17.59
CA GLY A 90 20.44 14.55 17.10
C GLY A 90 19.98 13.37 16.23
N ALA A 91 18.75 13.33 15.76
CA ALA A 91 18.31 12.31 14.81
C ALA A 91 18.70 12.73 13.37
N LYS A 92 19.26 11.78 12.62
CA LYS A 92 19.59 11.90 11.19
C LYS A 92 18.71 11.01 10.31
N ILE A 93 17.85 10.21 10.90
CA ILE A 93 16.93 9.31 10.21
C ILE A 93 15.53 9.62 10.71
N ILE A 94 14.59 9.78 9.77
CA ILE A 94 13.22 10.18 10.06
C ILE A 94 12.25 9.22 9.34
N ILE A 95 11.38 8.56 10.09
CA ILE A 95 10.21 7.84 9.56
C ILE A 95 9.13 8.87 9.25
N GLY A 96 8.67 8.92 8.02
CA GLY A 96 7.74 9.91 7.50
C GLY A 96 8.40 10.84 6.48
N PRO A 97 7.64 11.80 5.96
CA PRO A 97 6.21 12.01 6.14
C PRO A 97 5.36 10.97 5.41
N ILE A 98 4.04 10.99 5.64
CA ILE A 98 3.09 10.08 4.99
C ILE A 98 2.65 10.59 3.61
N THR A 99 2.75 11.89 3.33
CA THR A 99 2.29 12.52 2.11
C THR A 99 3.42 12.86 1.15
N SER A 100 3.22 12.61 -0.14
CA SER A 100 4.20 12.96 -1.20
C SER A 100 4.29 14.46 -1.48
N SER A 101 3.28 15.25 -1.10
CA SER A 101 3.29 16.70 -1.25
C SER A 101 4.45 17.38 -0.51
N SER A 102 4.96 16.72 0.53
CA SER A 102 6.07 17.21 1.34
C SER A 102 7.47 16.95 0.72
N PHE A 103 7.60 16.12 -0.30
CA PHE A 103 8.93 15.67 -0.80
C PHE A 103 9.82 16.78 -1.30
N THR A 104 9.26 17.85 -1.89
CA THR A 104 10.05 19.01 -2.33
C THR A 104 10.73 19.75 -1.18
N GLU A 105 10.13 19.72 0.01
CA GLU A 105 10.69 20.34 1.20
C GLU A 105 11.83 19.50 1.80
N LEU A 106 11.76 18.16 1.69
CA LEU A 106 12.73 17.24 2.28
C LEU A 106 14.11 17.34 1.64
N GLY A 107 14.18 17.68 0.36
CA GLY A 107 15.45 17.87 -0.36
C GLY A 107 16.35 18.99 0.19
N LYS A 108 15.83 19.86 1.05
CA LYS A 108 16.62 20.91 1.72
C LYS A 108 17.49 20.37 2.86
N TYR A 109 17.24 19.15 3.33
CA TYR A 109 17.89 18.51 4.47
C TYR A 109 18.79 17.36 4.03
N ASN A 110 19.85 17.65 3.27
CA ASN A 110 20.69 16.66 2.59
C ASN A 110 21.37 15.66 3.54
N ASP A 111 21.60 16.03 4.80
CA ASP A 111 22.25 15.19 5.81
C ASP A 111 21.24 14.32 6.60
N VAL A 112 19.98 14.33 6.19
CA VAL A 112 18.89 13.59 6.83
C VAL A 112 18.31 12.58 5.87
N ILE A 113 18.14 11.35 6.33
CA ILE A 113 17.50 10.26 5.58
C ILE A 113 16.03 10.17 5.98
N PHE A 114 15.14 10.26 5.01
CA PHE A 114 13.71 10.13 5.24
C PHE A 114 13.20 8.78 4.73
N ILE A 115 12.52 8.03 5.58
CA ILE A 115 11.82 6.80 5.21
C ILE A 115 10.34 7.15 5.09
N SER A 116 9.92 7.52 3.90
CA SER A 116 8.54 7.92 3.63
C SER A 116 7.61 6.72 3.53
N LEU A 117 6.43 6.82 4.14
CA LEU A 117 5.37 5.81 4.09
C LEU A 117 4.44 5.98 2.87
N SER A 118 4.69 7.01 2.04
CA SER A 118 3.93 7.26 0.83
C SER A 118 4.13 6.15 -0.20
N ASN A 119 3.06 5.83 -0.92
CA ASN A 119 3.11 4.94 -2.09
C ASN A 119 3.56 5.66 -3.38
N LYS A 120 3.74 6.98 -3.33
CA LYS A 120 4.24 7.78 -4.45
C LYS A 120 5.77 7.87 -4.37
N GLU A 121 6.41 7.77 -5.53
CA GLU A 121 7.86 7.84 -5.64
C GLU A 121 8.34 9.29 -5.61
N PRO A 122 9.37 9.58 -4.83
CA PRO A 122 9.99 10.89 -4.85
C PRO A 122 10.77 11.07 -6.17
N LYS A 123 10.34 12.00 -7.02
CA LYS A 123 11.09 12.38 -8.24
C LYS A 123 12.35 13.18 -7.93
N ILE A 124 12.55 13.66 -6.69
CA ILE A 124 13.25 14.93 -6.47
C ILE A 124 14.31 14.84 -5.41
N SER A 125 14.29 13.86 -4.52
CA SER A 125 15.13 13.90 -3.33
C SER A 125 15.95 12.62 -3.19
N ASN A 126 17.28 12.78 -3.32
CA ASN A 126 18.21 11.66 -3.16
C ASN A 126 18.31 11.17 -1.70
N ASN A 127 17.70 11.87 -0.76
CA ASN A 127 17.69 11.55 0.66
C ASN A 127 16.36 10.95 1.15
N VAL A 128 15.45 10.58 0.25
CA VAL A 128 14.16 9.98 0.59
C VAL A 128 14.07 8.56 0.04
N ILE A 129 13.72 7.61 0.91
CA ILE A 129 13.33 6.24 0.56
C ILE A 129 11.83 6.12 0.73
N SER A 130 11.12 5.70 -0.30
CA SER A 130 9.68 5.40 -0.21
C SER A 130 9.47 3.90 -0.01
N ILE A 131 8.82 3.52 1.10
CA ILE A 131 8.50 2.13 1.44
C ILE A 131 7.01 1.80 1.29
N GLY A 132 6.19 2.76 0.91
CA GLY A 132 4.79 2.53 0.57
C GLY A 132 4.62 1.53 -0.56
N ILE A 133 3.46 0.87 -0.62
CA ILE A 133 3.17 -0.10 -1.68
C ILE A 133 3.00 0.63 -3.01
N SER A 134 4.04 0.61 -3.84
CA SER A 134 4.09 1.37 -5.09
C SER A 134 3.10 0.81 -6.13
N LEU A 135 2.54 1.70 -6.96
CA LEU A 135 1.69 1.30 -8.08
C LEU A 135 2.46 0.40 -9.08
N GLU A 136 3.77 0.63 -9.23
CA GLU A 136 4.64 -0.21 -10.06
C GLU A 136 4.70 -1.65 -9.56
N SER A 137 4.85 -1.87 -8.25
CA SER A 137 4.83 -3.21 -7.64
C SER A 137 3.49 -3.90 -7.84
N GLN A 138 2.40 -3.15 -7.69
CA GLN A 138 1.04 -3.65 -7.90
C GLN A 138 0.81 -4.05 -9.35
N PHE A 139 1.15 -3.20 -10.29
CA PHE A 139 1.03 -3.50 -11.73
C PHE A 139 1.88 -4.67 -12.15
N LYS A 140 3.10 -4.81 -11.59
CA LYS A 140 3.94 -5.98 -11.85
C LYS A 140 3.25 -7.28 -11.42
N ALA A 141 2.63 -7.30 -10.24
CA ALA A 141 1.89 -8.46 -9.77
C ALA A 141 0.64 -8.74 -10.63
N ILE A 142 -0.14 -7.71 -10.96
CA ILE A 142 -1.31 -7.81 -11.84
C ILE A 142 -0.90 -8.35 -13.23
N LYS A 143 0.15 -7.78 -13.83
CA LYS A 143 0.65 -8.23 -15.14
C LYS A 143 1.01 -9.71 -15.14
N MET A 144 1.76 -10.17 -14.13
CA MET A 144 2.13 -11.59 -14.02
C MET A 144 0.89 -12.46 -13.90
N PHE A 145 -0.07 -12.03 -13.08
CA PHE A 145 -1.35 -12.72 -12.91
C PHE A 145 -2.17 -12.79 -14.22
N LEU A 146 -2.30 -11.71 -14.96
CA LEU A 146 -3.02 -11.68 -16.24
C LEU A 146 -2.38 -12.63 -17.27
N ILE A 147 -1.04 -12.70 -17.31
CA ILE A 147 -0.30 -13.64 -18.17
C ILE A 147 -0.58 -15.08 -17.75
N GLU A 148 -0.54 -15.39 -16.46
CA GLU A 148 -0.85 -16.72 -15.93
C GLU A 148 -2.29 -17.14 -16.27
N GLN A 149 -3.24 -16.19 -16.17
CA GLN A 149 -4.64 -16.39 -16.56
C GLN A 149 -4.87 -16.39 -18.07
N LYS A 150 -3.81 -16.27 -18.89
CA LYS A 150 -3.85 -16.26 -20.36
C LYS A 150 -4.81 -15.22 -20.94
N LYS A 151 -4.85 -14.03 -20.32
CA LYS A 151 -5.67 -12.93 -20.80
C LYS A 151 -5.03 -12.25 -22.01
N ASN A 152 -5.85 -11.94 -23.01
CA ASN A 152 -5.38 -11.44 -24.31
C ASN A 152 -5.61 -9.95 -24.49
N LYS A 153 -6.72 -9.42 -24.00
CA LYS A 153 -7.06 -8.00 -24.10
C LYS A 153 -7.56 -7.46 -22.77
N THR A 154 -6.80 -6.53 -22.22
CA THR A 154 -7.07 -5.90 -20.93
C THR A 154 -7.53 -4.46 -21.11
N ILE A 155 -8.57 -4.03 -20.40
CA ILE A 155 -8.90 -2.61 -20.26
C ILE A 155 -8.43 -2.13 -18.88
N ILE A 156 -7.68 -1.04 -18.85
CA ILE A 156 -7.27 -0.35 -17.62
C ILE A 156 -8.19 0.85 -17.42
N LEU A 157 -8.95 0.83 -16.32
CA LEU A 157 -9.92 1.88 -15.98
C LEU A 157 -9.42 2.70 -14.78
N TYR A 158 -9.50 4.02 -14.88
CA TYR A 158 -9.27 4.92 -13.75
C TYR A 158 -9.99 6.26 -13.94
N PRO A 159 -10.28 6.97 -12.82
CA PRO A 159 -11.01 8.23 -12.87
C PRO A 159 -10.14 9.37 -13.44
N LYS A 160 -10.79 10.28 -14.15
CA LYS A 160 -10.22 11.58 -14.55
C LYS A 160 -10.08 12.46 -13.30
N ASN A 161 -8.87 12.49 -12.73
CA ASN A 161 -8.55 13.30 -11.56
C ASN A 161 -7.08 13.75 -11.58
N GLU A 162 -6.62 14.40 -10.52
CA GLU A 162 -5.25 14.89 -10.38
C GLU A 162 -4.16 13.81 -10.46
N HIS A 163 -4.50 12.53 -10.29
CA HIS A 163 -3.57 11.40 -10.34
C HIS A 163 -3.42 10.80 -11.76
N GLU A 164 -4.22 11.24 -12.71
CA GLU A 164 -4.26 10.72 -14.09
C GLU A 164 -2.87 10.65 -14.71
N LYS A 165 -2.12 11.76 -14.69
CA LYS A 165 -0.78 11.83 -15.26
C LYS A 165 0.20 10.85 -14.61
N PHE A 166 0.12 10.68 -13.30
CA PHE A 166 0.96 9.72 -12.57
C PHE A 166 0.64 8.27 -12.97
N ILE A 167 -0.64 7.94 -13.14
CA ILE A 167 -1.08 6.60 -13.56
C ILE A 167 -0.61 6.33 -15.00
N ASP A 168 -0.77 7.29 -15.93
CA ASP A 168 -0.31 7.19 -17.31
C ASP A 168 1.19 6.87 -17.39
N GLU A 169 2.02 7.63 -16.67
CA GLU A 169 3.47 7.42 -16.61
C GLU A 169 3.81 6.00 -16.14
N LYS A 170 3.08 5.45 -15.16
CA LYS A 170 3.33 4.09 -14.65
C LYS A 170 2.91 3.00 -15.61
N ILE A 171 1.80 3.18 -16.32
CA ILE A 171 1.34 2.25 -17.35
C ILE A 171 2.37 2.17 -18.48
N GLU A 172 2.87 3.31 -18.96
CA GLU A 172 3.87 3.37 -20.03
C GLU A 172 5.18 2.64 -19.65
N LEU A 173 5.67 2.85 -18.41
CA LEU A 173 6.89 2.22 -17.92
C LEU A 173 6.81 0.68 -17.88
N LEU A 174 5.62 0.12 -17.63
CA LEU A 174 5.44 -1.33 -17.55
C LEU A 174 5.44 -2.02 -18.91
N LYS A 175 5.35 -1.27 -20.02
CA LYS A 175 5.32 -1.81 -21.39
C LYS A 175 4.36 -3.01 -21.48
N LEU A 176 3.14 -2.82 -21.03
CA LEU A 176 2.08 -3.81 -21.16
C LEU A 176 1.76 -3.99 -22.63
N LYS A 177 1.48 -5.22 -23.05
CA LYS A 177 1.03 -5.53 -24.41
C LYS A 177 -0.48 -5.74 -24.40
N ASN A 178 -1.14 -5.39 -25.50
CA ASN A 178 -2.57 -5.66 -25.72
C ASN A 178 -3.48 -5.14 -24.60
N PHE A 179 -3.34 -3.87 -24.26
CA PHE A 179 -4.24 -3.20 -23.34
C PHE A 179 -4.73 -1.88 -23.95
N ASP A 180 -5.93 -1.49 -23.57
CA ASP A 180 -6.49 -0.18 -23.82
C ASP A 180 -6.72 0.55 -22.49
N VAL A 181 -6.66 1.86 -22.51
CA VAL A 181 -6.91 2.72 -21.34
C VAL A 181 -8.27 3.39 -21.50
N PHE A 182 -9.07 3.33 -20.47
CA PHE A 182 -10.36 4.02 -20.40
C PHE A 182 -10.43 4.90 -19.15
N LYS A 183 -10.50 6.21 -19.36
CA LYS A 183 -10.61 7.21 -18.30
C LYS A 183 -12.06 7.63 -18.16
N TYR A 184 -12.61 7.51 -16.94
CA TYR A 184 -14.01 7.81 -16.69
C TYR A 184 -14.21 9.00 -15.76
N ASN A 185 -15.41 9.58 -15.79
CA ASN A 185 -15.87 10.57 -14.82
C ASN A 185 -16.50 9.86 -13.63
N SER A 186 -16.03 10.17 -12.40
CA SER A 186 -16.54 9.54 -11.17
C SER A 186 -17.92 10.02 -10.75
N ASP A 187 -18.52 11.04 -11.41
CA ASP A 187 -19.91 11.44 -11.16
C ASP A 187 -20.85 10.28 -11.54
N PRO A 188 -21.61 9.70 -10.60
CA PRO A 188 -22.48 8.54 -10.87
C PRO A 188 -23.49 8.77 -12.00
N ARG A 189 -23.91 10.03 -12.23
CA ARG A 189 -24.84 10.39 -13.31
C ARG A 189 -24.24 10.23 -14.69
N ILE A 190 -22.92 10.30 -14.81
CA ILE A 190 -22.16 10.24 -16.07
C ILE A 190 -21.53 8.86 -16.22
N LEU A 191 -21.02 8.30 -15.13
CA LEU A 191 -20.26 7.06 -15.08
C LEU A 191 -20.97 5.91 -15.81
N THR A 192 -22.23 5.65 -15.48
CA THR A 192 -22.99 4.54 -16.09
C THR A 192 -23.03 4.67 -17.61
N GLY A 193 -23.29 5.87 -18.16
CA GLY A 193 -23.30 6.10 -19.59
C GLY A 193 -21.93 5.97 -20.25
N GLU A 194 -20.83 6.30 -19.56
CA GLU A 194 -19.47 6.08 -20.06
C GLU A 194 -19.13 4.57 -20.08
N ILE A 195 -19.53 3.80 -19.04
CA ILE A 195 -19.35 2.34 -19.00
C ILE A 195 -20.23 1.63 -20.06
N GLU A 196 -21.46 2.08 -20.30
CA GLU A 196 -22.31 1.56 -21.39
C GLU A 196 -21.64 1.76 -22.77
N LYS A 197 -20.98 2.88 -23.00
CA LYS A 197 -20.20 3.13 -24.23
C LYS A 197 -19.01 2.17 -24.35
N LEU A 198 -18.21 2.03 -23.27
CA LEU A 198 -17.06 1.14 -23.23
C LEU A 198 -17.46 -0.31 -23.56
N THR A 199 -18.60 -0.75 -23.06
CA THR A 199 -19.08 -2.13 -23.17
C THR A 199 -19.95 -2.37 -24.41
N ASN A 200 -20.19 -1.35 -25.25
CA ASN A 200 -21.15 -1.41 -26.37
C ASN A 200 -22.55 -1.90 -25.93
N TYR A 201 -22.97 -1.55 -24.71
CA TYR A 201 -24.20 -2.08 -24.08
C TYR A 201 -25.44 -1.87 -24.96
N SER A 202 -25.63 -0.66 -25.49
CA SER A 202 -26.79 -0.33 -26.33
C SER A 202 -26.86 -1.21 -27.59
N GLN A 203 -25.72 -1.48 -28.25
CA GLN A 203 -25.69 -2.36 -29.42
C GLN A 203 -25.96 -3.81 -29.04
N ARG A 204 -25.37 -4.31 -27.95
CA ARG A 204 -25.57 -5.66 -27.44
C ARG A 204 -27.04 -5.88 -27.01
N LYS A 205 -27.67 -4.89 -26.40
CA LYS A 205 -29.10 -4.89 -26.08
C LYS A 205 -29.95 -4.97 -27.35
N LYS A 206 -29.66 -4.16 -28.36
CA LYS A 206 -30.34 -4.20 -29.65
C LYS A 206 -30.20 -5.56 -30.35
N ASN A 207 -29.01 -6.17 -30.26
CA ASN A 207 -28.78 -7.53 -30.79
C ASN A 207 -29.69 -8.55 -30.13
N LEU A 208 -29.87 -8.48 -28.80
CA LEU A 208 -30.77 -9.35 -28.04
C LEU A 208 -32.24 -9.19 -28.51
N GLU A 209 -32.71 -7.94 -28.60
CA GLU A 209 -34.09 -7.65 -29.05
C GLU A 209 -34.35 -8.16 -30.46
N ASN A 210 -33.40 -7.91 -31.37
CA ASN A 210 -33.50 -8.42 -32.74
C ASN A 210 -33.58 -9.95 -32.77
N ARG A 211 -32.72 -10.63 -31.97
CA ARG A 211 -32.73 -12.09 -31.90
C ARG A 211 -34.05 -12.65 -31.31
N LYS A 212 -34.56 -12.03 -30.25
CA LYS A 212 -35.87 -12.38 -29.67
C LYS A 212 -37.00 -12.21 -30.69
N ASN A 213 -37.00 -11.12 -31.47
CA ASN A 213 -38.00 -10.87 -32.48
C ASN A 213 -37.95 -11.90 -33.62
N ILE A 214 -36.78 -12.34 -34.06
CA ILE A 214 -36.61 -13.41 -35.04
C ILE A 214 -37.23 -14.73 -34.52
N LEU A 215 -36.88 -15.12 -33.29
CA LEU A 215 -37.35 -16.35 -32.68
C LEU A 215 -38.87 -16.34 -32.45
N LYS A 216 -39.46 -15.19 -32.09
CA LYS A 216 -40.92 -15.03 -31.99
C LYS A 216 -41.63 -15.25 -33.34
N LYS A 217 -41.02 -14.80 -34.44
CA LYS A 217 -41.62 -15.01 -35.80
C LYS A 217 -41.54 -16.46 -36.26
N GLN A 218 -40.49 -17.21 -35.87
CA GLN A 218 -40.33 -18.62 -36.23
C GLN A 218 -41.33 -19.53 -35.55
N ASN A 219 -41.72 -19.22 -34.30
CA ASN A 219 -42.82 -19.83 -33.52
C ASN A 219 -42.84 -21.37 -33.41
N ASP A 220 -41.74 -22.07 -33.76
CA ASP A 220 -41.59 -23.51 -33.53
C ASP A 220 -41.13 -23.80 -32.09
N GLU A 221 -41.25 -25.07 -31.65
CA GLU A 221 -40.93 -25.49 -30.29
C GLU A 221 -39.46 -25.23 -29.89
N GLN A 222 -38.54 -25.33 -30.85
CA GLN A 222 -37.15 -25.10 -30.63
C GLN A 222 -36.86 -23.60 -30.42
N SER A 223 -37.52 -22.76 -31.21
CA SER A 223 -37.45 -21.30 -31.09
C SER A 223 -38.08 -20.80 -29.80
N LYS A 224 -39.17 -21.38 -29.32
CA LYS A 224 -39.78 -21.09 -28.02
C LYS A 224 -38.82 -21.40 -26.86
N LYS A 225 -38.15 -22.56 -26.89
CA LYS A 225 -37.12 -22.91 -25.87
C LYS A 225 -35.95 -21.92 -25.88
N LYS A 226 -35.42 -21.56 -27.05
CA LYS A 226 -34.34 -20.57 -27.20
C LYS A 226 -34.80 -19.20 -26.70
N LEU A 227 -36.00 -18.78 -27.00
CA LEU A 227 -36.57 -17.52 -26.54
C LEU A 227 -36.69 -17.47 -25.00
N ALA A 228 -37.13 -18.57 -24.38
CA ALA A 228 -37.20 -18.67 -22.92
C ALA A 228 -35.82 -18.50 -22.25
N VAL A 229 -34.76 -19.03 -22.87
CA VAL A 229 -33.39 -18.82 -22.43
C VAL A 229 -32.98 -17.36 -22.58
N LEU A 230 -33.21 -16.77 -23.77
CA LEU A 230 -32.81 -15.38 -24.04
C LEU A 230 -33.58 -14.35 -23.20
N ASN A 231 -34.74 -14.69 -22.69
CA ASN A 231 -35.48 -13.80 -21.77
C ASN A 231 -34.80 -13.59 -20.42
N LYS A 232 -33.81 -14.42 -20.09
CA LYS A 232 -33.01 -14.29 -18.86
C LYS A 232 -31.80 -13.38 -19.03
N PHE A 233 -31.51 -12.92 -20.27
CA PHE A 233 -30.38 -12.09 -20.58
C PHE A 233 -30.80 -10.63 -20.79
N TYR A 234 -29.89 -9.69 -20.50
CA TYR A 234 -30.08 -8.26 -20.73
C TYR A 234 -29.43 -7.81 -22.05
N THR A 235 -28.39 -8.52 -22.51
CA THR A 235 -27.69 -8.25 -23.77
C THR A 235 -27.40 -9.55 -24.53
N LEU A 236 -26.95 -9.41 -25.78
CA LEU A 236 -26.47 -10.53 -26.60
C LEU A 236 -25.17 -10.14 -27.30
N GLY A 237 -24.14 -10.94 -27.12
CA GLY A 237 -22.79 -10.75 -27.60
C GLY A 237 -21.84 -10.38 -26.48
N ASP A 238 -20.56 -10.67 -26.70
CA ASP A 238 -19.50 -10.44 -25.72
C ASP A 238 -18.95 -9.01 -25.81
N VAL A 239 -18.31 -8.57 -24.76
CA VAL A 239 -17.48 -7.35 -24.78
C VAL A 239 -16.17 -7.63 -25.51
N ASP A 240 -15.50 -6.59 -25.97
CA ASP A 240 -14.25 -6.69 -26.76
C ASP A 240 -13.00 -6.76 -25.89
N PHE A 241 -13.11 -7.36 -24.69
CA PHE A 241 -12.00 -7.57 -23.76
C PHE A 241 -12.29 -8.76 -22.85
N ASP A 242 -11.23 -9.38 -22.33
CA ASP A 242 -11.33 -10.56 -21.46
C ASP A 242 -10.83 -10.29 -20.02
N SER A 243 -10.35 -9.09 -19.76
CA SER A 243 -9.90 -8.66 -18.43
C SER A 243 -9.99 -7.15 -18.22
N LEU A 244 -10.18 -6.76 -16.96
CA LEU A 244 -10.27 -5.39 -16.49
C LEU A 244 -9.27 -5.16 -15.34
N VAL A 245 -8.65 -3.99 -15.32
CA VAL A 245 -7.88 -3.47 -14.19
C VAL A 245 -8.48 -2.14 -13.79
N VAL A 246 -9.20 -2.10 -12.67
CA VAL A 246 -9.81 -0.86 -12.16
C VAL A 246 -8.88 -0.24 -11.12
N ILE A 247 -8.33 0.94 -11.41
CA ILE A 247 -7.45 1.67 -10.49
C ILE A 247 -8.31 2.69 -9.75
N ASP A 248 -8.98 2.22 -8.72
CA ASP A 248 -9.86 3.04 -7.88
C ASP A 248 -10.07 2.40 -6.49
N PHE A 249 -10.72 3.13 -5.58
CA PHE A 249 -10.89 2.77 -4.19
C PHE A 249 -12.30 3.10 -3.67
N GLY A 250 -12.68 2.45 -2.58
CA GLY A 250 -13.86 2.77 -1.80
C GLY A 250 -15.15 2.82 -2.61
N HIS A 251 -15.96 3.87 -2.42
CA HIS A 251 -17.25 4.01 -3.10
C HIS A 251 -17.13 4.19 -4.61
N SER A 252 -16.09 4.86 -5.09
CA SER A 252 -15.86 5.05 -6.53
C SER A 252 -15.62 3.72 -7.24
N LEU A 253 -14.74 2.86 -6.70
CA LEU A 253 -14.52 1.50 -7.18
C LEU A 253 -15.84 0.72 -7.27
N LYS A 254 -16.62 0.73 -6.17
CA LYS A 254 -17.92 0.02 -6.12
C LYS A 254 -18.89 0.50 -7.20
N SER A 255 -18.94 1.81 -7.45
CA SER A 255 -19.80 2.40 -8.49
C SER A 255 -19.40 1.95 -9.90
N VAL A 256 -18.08 1.83 -10.16
CA VAL A 256 -17.57 1.31 -11.44
C VAL A 256 -17.93 -0.17 -11.60
N LEU A 257 -17.72 -0.99 -10.56
CA LEU A 257 -18.04 -2.41 -10.59
C LEU A 257 -19.54 -2.63 -10.81
N ALA A 258 -20.39 -1.88 -10.11
CA ALA A 258 -21.85 -1.93 -10.28
C ALA A 258 -22.27 -1.53 -11.71
N SER A 259 -21.67 -0.47 -12.27
CA SER A 259 -21.96 -0.01 -13.64
C SER A 259 -21.53 -1.03 -14.70
N LEU A 260 -20.41 -1.74 -14.49
CA LEU A 260 -19.97 -2.83 -15.37
C LEU A 260 -20.98 -3.99 -15.37
N VAL A 261 -21.42 -4.42 -14.19
CA VAL A 261 -22.42 -5.50 -14.07
C VAL A 261 -23.78 -5.04 -14.60
N PHE A 262 -24.19 -3.79 -14.36
CA PHE A 262 -25.39 -3.22 -14.96
C PHE A 262 -25.32 -3.25 -16.50
N SER A 263 -24.14 -3.04 -17.05
CA SER A 263 -23.88 -3.14 -18.50
C SER A 263 -23.68 -4.59 -18.97
N ASP A 264 -24.08 -5.58 -18.17
CA ASP A 264 -24.01 -7.02 -18.45
C ASP A 264 -22.58 -7.50 -18.77
N VAL A 265 -21.60 -7.00 -18.00
CA VAL A 265 -20.22 -7.51 -17.97
C VAL A 265 -20.09 -8.44 -16.77
N ASP A 266 -19.89 -9.72 -17.05
CA ASP A 266 -19.95 -10.80 -16.05
C ASP A 266 -18.53 -11.21 -15.61
N ASP A 267 -18.31 -11.32 -14.30
CA ASP A 267 -17.05 -11.79 -13.70
C ASP A 267 -16.72 -13.28 -13.97
N ARG A 268 -17.65 -14.01 -14.61
CA ARG A 268 -17.43 -15.37 -15.11
C ARG A 268 -16.77 -15.41 -16.48
N THR A 269 -16.92 -14.36 -17.27
CA THR A 269 -16.37 -14.25 -18.63
C THR A 269 -15.21 -13.27 -18.71
N VAL A 270 -15.26 -12.20 -17.93
CA VAL A 270 -14.24 -11.17 -17.83
C VAL A 270 -13.55 -11.25 -16.47
N LEU A 271 -12.24 -11.24 -16.45
CA LEU A 271 -11.45 -11.22 -15.21
C LEU A 271 -11.40 -9.81 -14.62
N PHE A 272 -11.96 -9.63 -13.44
CA PHE A 272 -11.96 -8.35 -12.73
C PHE A 272 -10.77 -8.25 -11.79
N THR A 273 -9.91 -7.28 -12.02
CA THR A 273 -8.79 -6.96 -11.11
C THR A 273 -8.85 -5.49 -10.68
N THR A 274 -8.29 -5.21 -9.51
CA THR A 274 -8.11 -3.86 -9.00
C THR A 274 -6.75 -3.72 -8.34
N VAL A 275 -6.40 -2.53 -7.87
CA VAL A 275 -5.20 -2.24 -7.08
C VAL A 275 -5.36 -2.71 -5.63
N ASN A 276 -4.31 -2.59 -4.82
CA ASN A 276 -4.34 -3.00 -3.42
C ASN A 276 -5.48 -2.33 -2.64
N GLN A 277 -6.34 -3.14 -2.03
CA GLN A 277 -7.48 -2.69 -1.24
C GLN A 277 -7.28 -2.91 0.27
N TRP A 278 -6.07 -3.20 0.72
CA TRP A 278 -5.70 -3.39 2.13
C TRP A 278 -6.58 -4.37 2.93
N PHE A 279 -7.30 -5.27 2.26
CA PHE A 279 -8.29 -6.16 2.89
C PHE A 279 -9.48 -5.42 3.52
N ASP A 280 -9.89 -4.30 2.92
CA ASP A 280 -11.09 -3.56 3.32
C ASP A 280 -12.36 -4.42 3.11
N GLU A 281 -12.95 -4.88 4.20
CA GLU A 281 -14.14 -5.73 4.19
C GLU A 281 -15.38 -5.01 3.63
N SER A 282 -15.36 -3.68 3.54
CA SER A 282 -16.45 -2.93 2.93
C SER A 282 -16.70 -3.29 1.45
N ILE A 283 -15.71 -3.91 0.81
CA ILE A 283 -15.85 -4.40 -0.56
C ILE A 283 -16.85 -5.56 -0.67
N PHE A 284 -17.09 -6.30 0.40
CA PHE A 284 -18.07 -7.39 0.44
C PHE A 284 -19.51 -6.91 0.41
N HIS A 285 -19.76 -5.64 0.70
CA HIS A 285 -21.09 -5.04 0.59
C HIS A 285 -21.50 -4.76 -0.86
N GLU A 286 -20.54 -4.86 -1.79
CA GLU A 286 -20.81 -4.79 -3.23
C GLU A 286 -21.05 -6.20 -3.80
N ASN A 287 -22.32 -6.56 -3.94
CA ASN A 287 -22.72 -7.88 -4.43
C ASN A 287 -22.63 -8.04 -5.96
N SER A 288 -22.29 -6.99 -6.68
CA SER A 288 -22.27 -6.98 -8.13
C SER A 288 -21.15 -7.86 -8.69
N VAL A 289 -19.99 -7.88 -8.06
CA VAL A 289 -18.82 -8.67 -8.49
C VAL A 289 -18.43 -9.64 -7.39
N LYS A 290 -18.56 -10.94 -7.68
CA LYS A 290 -18.24 -12.02 -6.72
C LYS A 290 -16.74 -12.37 -6.70
N ASN A 291 -16.06 -12.21 -7.82
CA ASN A 291 -14.66 -12.54 -8.00
C ASN A 291 -13.87 -11.29 -8.40
N LEU A 292 -13.45 -10.51 -7.43
CA LEU A 292 -12.54 -9.38 -7.64
C LEU A 292 -11.15 -9.78 -7.16
N TYR A 293 -10.14 -9.63 -8.03
CA TYR A 293 -8.76 -9.93 -7.72
C TYR A 293 -7.97 -8.65 -7.48
N PHE A 294 -7.03 -8.70 -6.54
CA PHE A 294 -6.17 -7.56 -6.25
C PHE A 294 -4.82 -8.00 -5.67
N PRO A 295 -3.74 -7.25 -5.95
CA PRO A 295 -2.44 -7.47 -5.32
C PRO A 295 -2.44 -6.88 -3.91
N SER A 296 -1.89 -7.61 -2.94
CA SER A 296 -1.69 -7.08 -1.60
C SER A 296 -0.50 -7.73 -0.91
N ILE A 297 -0.21 -7.24 0.30
CA ILE A 297 0.81 -7.75 1.21
C ILE A 297 0.45 -9.15 1.72
N ASP A 298 1.34 -9.77 2.50
CA ASP A 298 1.05 -11.07 3.13
C ASP A 298 -0.09 -10.95 4.14
N MET A 299 -1.27 -11.48 3.81
CA MET A 299 -2.49 -11.41 4.63
C MET A 299 -2.29 -12.04 6.02
N LYS A 300 -1.53 -13.14 6.12
CA LYS A 300 -1.32 -13.81 7.41
C LYS A 300 -0.50 -12.94 8.35
N LYS A 301 0.54 -12.30 7.83
CA LYS A 301 1.37 -11.37 8.60
C LYS A 301 0.60 -10.11 8.97
N PHE A 302 -0.19 -9.57 8.04
CA PHE A 302 -1.05 -8.42 8.30
C PHE A 302 -2.08 -8.71 9.40
N LYS A 303 -2.74 -9.87 9.34
CA LYS A 303 -3.69 -10.29 10.38
C LYS A 303 -3.01 -10.42 11.74
N LYS A 304 -1.84 -11.08 11.79
CA LYS A 304 -1.07 -11.21 13.04
C LYS A 304 -0.65 -9.83 13.59
N TYR A 305 -0.24 -8.89 12.72
CA TYR A 305 0.07 -7.52 13.13
C TYR A 305 -1.15 -6.83 13.76
N ASN A 306 -2.33 -6.93 13.12
CA ASN A 306 -3.56 -6.36 13.64
C ASN A 306 -3.98 -6.95 14.98
N GLU A 307 -3.84 -8.26 15.14
CA GLU A 307 -4.10 -8.97 16.40
C GLU A 307 -3.16 -8.45 17.51
N ASN A 308 -1.85 -8.43 17.28
CA ASN A 308 -0.87 -7.93 18.26
C ASN A 308 -1.13 -6.46 18.63
N TYR A 309 -1.45 -5.62 17.62
CA TYR A 309 -1.76 -4.21 17.87
C TYR A 309 -3.01 -4.07 18.74
N PHE A 310 -4.06 -4.82 18.44
CA PHE A 310 -5.29 -4.80 19.22
C PHE A 310 -5.09 -5.34 20.66
N GLU A 311 -4.34 -6.41 20.82
CA GLU A 311 -4.01 -6.98 22.16
C GLU A 311 -3.21 -5.99 23.00
N THR A 312 -2.32 -5.21 22.39
CA THR A 312 -1.48 -4.24 23.11
C THR A 312 -2.22 -2.96 23.47
N PHE A 313 -3.02 -2.41 22.53
CA PHE A 313 -3.58 -1.06 22.65
C PHE A 313 -5.12 -1.02 22.78
N GLY A 314 -5.81 -2.14 22.57
CA GLY A 314 -7.29 -2.20 22.57
C GLY A 314 -7.94 -1.48 21.38
N LEU A 315 -7.15 -1.11 20.36
CA LEU A 315 -7.57 -0.34 19.18
C LEU A 315 -7.29 -1.14 17.90
N LYS A 316 -8.08 -0.89 16.86
CA LYS A 316 -7.74 -1.40 15.52
C LYS A 316 -6.79 -0.40 14.84
N PRO A 317 -5.67 -0.89 14.25
CA PRO A 317 -4.79 -0.01 13.51
C PRO A 317 -5.39 0.37 12.15
N ASP A 318 -5.06 1.56 11.64
CA ASP A 318 -5.21 1.85 10.22
C ASP A 318 -4.25 0.98 9.41
N GLU A 319 -4.66 0.50 8.26
CA GLU A 319 -3.92 -0.52 7.50
C GLU A 319 -2.51 -0.07 7.11
N ILE A 320 -2.34 1.22 6.79
CA ILE A 320 -1.05 1.79 6.41
C ILE A 320 -0.03 1.79 7.56
N THR A 321 -0.47 1.66 8.81
CA THR A 321 0.40 1.77 10.00
C THR A 321 1.44 0.65 10.08
N ILE A 322 1.17 -0.51 9.47
CA ILE A 322 2.15 -1.60 9.34
C ILE A 322 3.44 -1.15 8.61
N LEU A 323 3.36 -0.11 7.77
CA LEU A 323 4.54 0.46 7.11
C LEU A 323 5.49 1.14 8.11
N ALA A 324 4.95 1.83 9.13
CA ALA A 324 5.79 2.43 10.18
C ALA A 324 6.49 1.37 11.03
N TYR A 325 5.79 0.25 11.30
CA TYR A 325 6.37 -0.91 11.95
C TYR A 325 7.57 -1.46 11.15
N ASP A 326 7.38 -1.71 9.86
CA ASP A 326 8.43 -2.24 8.99
C ASP A 326 9.55 -1.20 8.73
N ALA A 327 9.24 0.12 8.74
CA ALA A 327 10.23 1.17 8.65
C ALA A 327 11.22 1.12 9.81
N LEU A 328 10.71 1.01 11.04
CA LEU A 328 11.58 0.89 12.22
C LEU A 328 12.41 -0.39 12.18
N GLY A 329 11.79 -1.51 11.84
CA GLY A 329 12.49 -2.79 11.67
C GLY A 329 13.60 -2.73 10.62
N LEU A 330 13.37 -2.05 9.49
CA LEU A 330 14.35 -1.84 8.45
C LEU A 330 15.52 -0.98 8.94
N ILE A 331 15.24 0.15 9.58
CA ILE A 331 16.29 1.04 10.14
C ILE A 331 17.15 0.27 11.13
N TYR A 332 16.54 -0.48 12.04
CA TYR A 332 17.26 -1.28 13.04
C TYR A 332 18.10 -2.38 12.39
N TYR A 333 17.58 -3.06 11.37
CA TYR A 333 18.33 -4.06 10.61
C TYR A 333 19.57 -3.46 9.95
N VAL A 334 19.44 -2.31 9.28
CA VAL A 334 20.54 -1.61 8.61
C VAL A 334 21.59 -1.15 9.63
N TRP A 335 21.13 -0.56 10.74
CA TRP A 335 21.99 -0.08 11.80
C TRP A 335 22.85 -1.19 12.42
N ASN A 336 22.25 -2.33 12.74
CA ASN A 336 22.97 -3.48 13.28
C ASN A 336 23.93 -4.11 12.27
N LYS A 337 23.49 -4.23 11.00
CA LYS A 337 24.31 -4.84 9.94
C LYS A 337 25.58 -4.07 9.68
N ASN A 338 25.53 -2.73 9.74
CA ASN A 338 26.61 -1.84 9.36
C ASN A 338 27.34 -1.20 10.56
N ASN A 339 26.97 -1.54 11.79
CA ASN A 339 27.44 -0.89 13.01
C ASN A 339 27.24 0.64 12.98
N GLY A 340 26.09 1.07 12.44
CA GLY A 340 25.72 2.46 12.26
C GLY A 340 25.07 2.74 10.91
N ILE A 341 24.57 3.94 10.70
CA ILE A 341 24.02 4.41 9.42
C ILE A 341 24.68 5.75 9.10
N ASN A 342 25.49 5.76 8.03
CA ASN A 342 26.28 6.94 7.62
C ASN A 342 25.66 7.66 6.43
N SER A 343 24.96 6.94 5.55
CA SER A 343 24.37 7.49 4.35
C SER A 343 23.14 6.69 3.89
N ILE A 344 22.37 7.26 2.98
CA ILE A 344 21.23 6.56 2.35
C ILE A 344 21.67 5.28 1.63
N ASN A 345 22.92 5.21 1.14
CA ASN A 345 23.43 4.04 0.44
C ASN A 345 23.50 2.79 1.32
N ASP A 346 23.54 2.95 2.64
CA ASP A 346 23.54 1.85 3.60
C ASP A 346 22.22 1.05 3.55
N PHE A 347 21.15 1.68 3.04
CA PHE A 347 19.85 1.05 2.81
C PHE A 347 19.78 0.28 1.48
N PHE A 348 20.70 0.50 0.54
CA PHE A 348 20.63 -0.15 -0.78
C PHE A 348 21.17 -1.60 -0.74
N ILE A 349 20.49 -2.40 0.04
CA ILE A 349 20.83 -3.79 0.31
C ILE A 349 20.47 -4.63 -0.93
N LYS A 350 21.39 -5.46 -1.38
CA LYS A 350 21.19 -6.34 -2.56
C LYS A 350 20.28 -7.52 -2.29
N GLU A 351 20.23 -7.96 -1.04
CA GLU A 351 19.41 -9.09 -0.60
C GLU A 351 17.95 -8.69 -0.44
N LYS A 352 17.08 -9.66 -0.62
CA LYS A 352 15.65 -9.48 -0.32
C LYS A 352 15.41 -9.42 1.18
N ILE A 353 14.67 -8.42 1.61
CA ILE A 353 14.31 -8.19 3.01
C ILE A 353 12.91 -8.74 3.26
N LYS A 354 12.73 -9.41 4.39
CA LYS A 354 11.44 -9.97 4.82
C LYS A 354 10.87 -9.11 5.95
N GLY A 355 9.91 -8.25 5.64
CA GLY A 355 9.14 -7.49 6.62
C GLY A 355 7.78 -8.11 6.95
N LYS A 356 6.98 -7.39 7.74
CA LYS A 356 5.56 -7.76 8.01
C LYS A 356 4.69 -7.57 6.77
N ILE A 357 4.98 -6.56 5.93
CA ILE A 357 4.30 -6.36 4.65
C ILE A 357 4.65 -7.43 3.60
N GLY A 358 5.64 -8.25 3.85
CA GLY A 358 6.09 -9.28 2.92
C GLY A 358 7.57 -9.16 2.58
N THR A 359 7.92 -9.61 1.38
CA THR A 359 9.29 -9.52 0.87
C THR A 359 9.42 -8.31 -0.04
N PHE A 360 10.48 -7.55 0.15
CA PHE A 360 10.80 -6.42 -0.71
C PHE A 360 12.30 -6.35 -1.03
N GLU A 361 12.63 -5.64 -2.07
CA GLU A 361 14.00 -5.40 -2.54
C GLU A 361 14.20 -3.91 -2.85
N PHE A 362 15.41 -3.42 -2.64
CA PHE A 362 15.77 -2.07 -3.02
C PHE A 362 16.17 -1.98 -4.49
N LYS A 363 15.69 -0.93 -5.15
CA LYS A 363 16.16 -0.47 -6.46
C LYS A 363 16.49 1.00 -6.31
N GLU A 364 17.76 1.28 -5.97
CA GLU A 364 18.16 2.61 -5.54
C GLU A 364 17.33 3.07 -4.32
N ASN A 365 16.80 4.28 -4.33
CA ASN A 365 15.93 4.82 -3.28
C ASN A 365 14.46 4.35 -3.34
N LYS A 366 14.17 3.33 -4.11
CA LYS A 366 12.82 2.76 -4.28
C LYS A 366 12.77 1.35 -3.72
N VAL A 367 11.62 1.04 -3.15
CA VAL A 367 11.31 -0.30 -2.67
C VAL A 367 10.34 -0.99 -3.65
N SER A 368 10.72 -2.16 -4.12
CA SER A 368 9.86 -3.02 -4.92
C SER A 368 9.34 -4.16 -4.04
N GLN A 369 8.04 -4.19 -3.78
CA GLN A 369 7.40 -5.23 -2.99
C GLN A 369 7.03 -6.44 -3.85
N GLN A 370 7.19 -7.65 -3.30
CA GLN A 370 6.62 -8.87 -3.85
C GLN A 370 5.21 -9.04 -3.28
N LEU A 371 4.21 -8.68 -4.08
CA LEU A 371 2.81 -8.77 -3.70
C LEU A 371 2.24 -10.11 -4.13
N LYS A 372 1.29 -10.61 -3.34
CA LYS A 372 0.47 -11.78 -3.66
C LYS A 372 -0.86 -11.33 -4.25
N ILE A 373 -1.48 -12.18 -5.05
CA ILE A 373 -2.84 -11.94 -5.55
C ILE A 373 -3.83 -12.55 -4.57
N TYR A 374 -4.84 -11.78 -4.26
CA TYR A 374 -5.99 -12.18 -3.45
C TYR A 374 -7.26 -12.03 -4.26
N LYS A 375 -8.28 -12.79 -3.90
CA LYS A 375 -9.63 -12.64 -4.44
C LYS A 375 -10.65 -12.50 -3.33
N THR A 376 -11.76 -11.86 -3.64
CA THR A 376 -12.96 -11.92 -2.83
C THR A 376 -13.71 -13.22 -3.14
N GLU A 377 -14.10 -13.97 -2.12
CA GLU A 377 -14.88 -15.20 -2.27
C GLU A 377 -15.73 -15.45 -1.02
N ASN A 378 -17.05 -15.49 -1.17
CA ASN A 378 -17.97 -15.75 -0.06
C ASN A 378 -17.74 -14.82 1.16
N ASN A 379 -17.62 -13.51 0.93
CA ASN A 379 -17.34 -12.49 1.93
C ASN A 379 -16.03 -12.76 2.72
N LYS A 380 -15.04 -13.29 2.06
CA LYS A 380 -13.69 -13.51 2.63
C LYS A 380 -12.64 -13.18 1.59
N PHE A 381 -11.48 -12.77 2.05
CA PHE A 381 -10.29 -12.70 1.22
C PHE A 381 -9.60 -14.05 1.20
N LYS A 382 -9.20 -14.48 0.02
CA LYS A 382 -8.49 -15.75 -0.19
C LYS A 382 -7.27 -15.49 -1.06
N GLU A 383 -6.13 -16.00 -0.65
CA GLU A 383 -4.92 -16.02 -1.48
C GLU A 383 -5.17 -16.93 -2.68
N TYR A 384 -4.83 -16.40 -3.86
CA TYR A 384 -5.00 -17.10 -5.13
C TYR A 384 -3.79 -17.99 -5.45
#